data_a8364d1b1f3eaaa8299dccfbbb6c2c8b
#
_entry.id   a8364d1b1f3eaaa8299dccfbbb6c2c8b
#
_cell.length_a   1.000
_cell.length_b   1.000
_cell.length_c   1.000
_cell.angle_alpha   90.00
_cell.angle_beta   90.00
_cell.angle_gamma   90.00
#
_symmetry.space_group_name_H-M   'P 1'
#
loop_
_entity.id
_entity.type
_entity.pdbx_description
1 polymer ?
#
loop_
_entity_poly.entity_id
_entity_poly.type
_entity_poly.pdbx_seq_one_letter_code
_entity_poly.pdbx_strand_id
1 'polypeptide(L)' 'MEIDPVCGMEVDPSTAEWKSEHEGSTYFFCSKGCLDDFVEDPESFLG' A
#
# COMPACT_ATOMS: atom_id res chain seq x y z
N MET A 1 -0.56 -1.24 13.25
CA MET A 1 0.01 -0.43 12.16
C MET A 1 0.35 -1.30 10.97
N GLU A 2 0.04 -0.83 9.80
CA GLU A 2 0.36 -1.54 8.57
C GLU A 2 1.61 -0.96 7.93
N ILE A 3 2.26 -1.74 7.10
CA ILE A 3 3.48 -1.29 6.41
C ILE A 3 3.16 -1.03 4.95
N ASP A 4 3.54 0.15 4.47
CA ASP A 4 3.42 0.51 3.07
C ASP A 4 4.36 -0.38 2.26
N PRO A 5 3.84 -1.19 1.31
CA PRO A 5 4.69 -2.11 0.54
C PRO A 5 5.63 -1.40 -0.43
N VAL A 6 5.38 -0.15 -0.72
CA VAL A 6 6.21 0.62 -1.66
C VAL A 6 7.37 1.29 -0.95
N CYS A 7 7.09 2.07 0.08
CA CYS A 7 8.15 2.82 0.78
C CYS A 7 8.58 2.17 2.10
N GLY A 8 7.84 1.20 2.60
CA GLY A 8 8.20 0.48 3.82
C GLY A 8 7.97 1.24 5.12
N MET A 9 7.25 2.32 5.07
CA MET A 9 6.95 3.11 6.26
C MET A 9 5.66 2.63 6.93
N GLU A 10 5.56 2.86 8.23
CA GLU A 10 4.37 2.50 8.97
C GLU A 10 3.21 3.42 8.63
N VAL A 11 2.04 2.83 8.43
CA VAL A 11 0.82 3.56 8.09
C VAL A 11 -0.27 3.12 9.06
N ASP A 12 -1.01 4.10 9.60
CA ASP A 12 -2.14 3.82 10.48
C ASP A 12 -3.35 3.49 9.62
N PRO A 13 -3.85 2.24 9.66
CA PRO A 13 -4.98 1.84 8.82
C PRO A 13 -6.27 2.60 9.12
N SER A 14 -6.41 3.16 10.32
CA SER A 14 -7.62 3.88 10.66
C SER A 14 -7.64 5.31 10.12
N THR A 15 -6.48 5.86 9.76
CA THR A 15 -6.38 7.21 9.22
C THR A 15 -5.86 7.25 7.79
N ALA A 16 -5.41 6.12 7.26
CA ALA A 16 -4.87 6.05 5.91
C ALA A 16 -5.93 6.41 4.88
N GLU A 17 -5.61 7.37 4.02
CA GLU A 17 -6.50 7.78 2.94
C GLU A 17 -6.33 6.91 1.70
N TRP A 18 -5.15 6.34 1.53
CA TRP A 18 -4.83 5.55 0.35
C TRP A 18 -4.68 4.09 0.73
N LYS A 19 -5.48 3.26 0.09
CA LYS A 19 -5.43 1.82 0.31
C LYS A 19 -5.82 1.10 -0.97
N SER A 20 -5.38 -0.15 -1.09
CA SER A 20 -5.72 -0.98 -2.23
C SER A 20 -5.86 -2.42 -1.77
N GLU A 21 -6.71 -3.17 -2.45
CA GLU A 21 -6.93 -4.57 -2.15
C GLU A 21 -6.37 -5.41 -3.28
N HIS A 22 -5.58 -6.42 -2.93
CA HIS A 22 -4.97 -7.31 -3.91
C HIS A 22 -4.97 -8.75 -3.38
N GLU A 23 -5.55 -9.65 -4.14
CA GLU A 23 -5.65 -11.08 -3.82
C GLU A 23 -6.17 -11.35 -2.39
N GLY A 24 -7.19 -10.61 -2.00
CA GLY A 24 -7.83 -10.79 -0.70
C GLY A 24 -7.13 -10.10 0.46
N SER A 25 -6.04 -9.39 0.19
CA SER A 25 -5.30 -8.64 1.21
C SER A 25 -5.43 -7.15 0.97
N THR A 26 -5.57 -6.38 2.05
CA THR A 26 -5.66 -4.94 1.95
C THR A 26 -4.32 -4.32 2.32
N TYR A 27 -3.87 -3.39 1.48
CA TYR A 27 -2.60 -2.69 1.68
C TYR A 27 -2.86 -1.20 1.84
N PHE A 28 -2.12 -0.57 2.75
CA PHE A 28 -2.26 0.84 3.03
C PHE A 28 -1.01 1.58 2.59
N PHE A 29 -1.20 2.82 2.17
CA PHE A 29 -0.10 3.61 1.59
C PHE A 29 0.02 4.96 2.27
N CYS A 30 1.24 5.47 2.35
CA CYS A 30 1.51 6.75 2.99
C CYS A 30 1.19 7.92 2.07
N SER A 31 1.12 7.70 0.77
CA SER A 31 0.81 8.75 -0.18
C SER A 31 0.18 8.16 -1.44
N LYS A 32 -0.43 9.05 -2.24
CA LYS A 32 -1.05 8.63 -3.49
C LYS A 32 -0.01 8.09 -4.48
N GLY A 33 1.20 8.64 -4.45
CA GLY A 33 2.27 8.15 -5.31
C GLY A 33 2.61 6.70 -5.05
N CYS A 34 2.66 6.32 -3.77
CA CYS A 34 2.91 4.93 -3.40
C CYS A 34 1.76 4.03 -3.86
N LEU A 35 0.53 4.51 -3.71
CA LEU A 35 -0.64 3.75 -4.17
C LEU A 35 -0.59 3.55 -5.68
N ASP A 36 -0.30 4.61 -6.42
CA ASP A 36 -0.23 4.53 -7.89
C ASP A 36 0.86 3.55 -8.33
N ASP A 37 2.01 3.60 -7.69
CA ASP A 37 3.10 2.67 -8.02
C ASP A 37 2.68 1.23 -7.77
N PHE A 38 2.00 1.00 -6.67
CA PHE A 38 1.56 -0.35 -6.31
C PHE A 38 0.55 -0.90 -7.32
N VAL A 39 -0.46 -0.10 -7.69
CA VAL A 39 -1.50 -0.59 -8.60
C VAL A 39 -0.99 -0.80 -10.01
N GLU A 40 0.08 -0.12 -10.39
CA GLU A 40 0.71 -0.33 -11.68
C GLU A 40 1.41 -1.68 -11.77
N ASP A 41 2.07 -2.08 -10.68
CA ASP A 41 2.84 -3.32 -10.68
C ASP A 41 2.91 -3.90 -9.26
N PRO A 42 1.80 -4.46 -8.79
CA PRO A 42 1.73 -4.98 -7.42
C PRO A 42 2.71 -6.13 -7.16
N GLU A 43 2.99 -6.93 -8.18
CA GLU A 43 3.89 -8.07 -8.02
C GLU A 43 5.33 -7.66 -7.76
N SER A 44 5.74 -6.49 -8.25
CA SER A 44 7.07 -5.96 -7.98
C SER A 44 7.29 -5.70 -6.51
N PHE A 45 6.23 -5.37 -5.78
CA PHE A 45 6.33 -5.05 -4.36
C PHE A 45 5.99 -6.24 -3.46
N LEU A 46 5.25 -7.19 -3.96
CA LEU A 46 4.80 -8.33 -3.16
C LEU A 46 5.59 -9.60 -3.40
N GLY A 47 6.28 -9.63 -4.45
CA GLY A 47 6.97 -10.80 -4.70
C GLY A 47 7.68 -11.18 -5.75
#